data_7a177ac331489e7f91b288ad0bcf63d5
#
_entry.id   7a177ac331489e7f91b288ad0bcf63d5
#
_cell.length_a   1.000
_cell.length_b   1.000
_cell.length_c   1.000
_cell.angle_alpha   90.00
_cell.angle_beta   90.00
_cell.angle_gamma   90.00
#
_symmetry.space_group_name_H-M   'P 1'
#
loop_
_entity.id
_entity.type
_entity.pdbx_description
1 polymer ?
#
loop_
_entity_poly.entity_id
_entity_poly.type
_entity_poly.pdbx_seq_one_letter_code
_entity_poly.pdbx_strand_id
1 'polypeptide(L)'
;TMYDTITKMPTIVWAPGRFEGGRRIEGMCQQFDLGPTILELAGATVDYPMAAKSLVPVLQNSVDQDRCFRDIVFAEQARDGNLTETDFMTMVRTRDWKLVHFLEESFGQLFDLKQDPTEVKNLWDSPEHTSVKQELLDRLREWRIRDGFNSSELWKHVR
;
A
#
# COMPACT_ATOMS: atom_id res chain seq x y z
N THR A 1 4.31 -1.28 -14.81
CA THR A 1 4.03 -2.52 -14.07
C THR A 1 4.24 -2.33 -12.57
N MET A 2 3.50 -3.08 -11.75
CA MET A 2 3.50 -2.99 -10.28
C MET A 2 4.05 -4.28 -9.62
N TYR A 3 5.01 -4.96 -10.24
CA TYR A 3 5.65 -6.14 -9.65
C TYR A 3 6.36 -5.80 -8.33
N ASP A 4 6.49 -6.79 -7.42
CA ASP A 4 7.19 -6.64 -6.14
C ASP A 4 8.63 -6.13 -6.31
N THR A 5 9.30 -6.46 -7.41
CA THR A 5 10.62 -5.92 -7.75
C THR A 5 10.67 -4.40 -7.89
N ILE A 6 9.52 -3.74 -8.09
CA ILE A 6 9.36 -2.29 -8.21
C ILE A 6 8.69 -1.72 -6.97
N THR A 7 7.64 -2.37 -6.46
CA THR A 7 6.79 -1.81 -5.40
C THR A 7 7.23 -2.18 -3.99
N LYS A 8 7.94 -3.31 -3.81
CA LYS A 8 8.43 -3.75 -2.51
C LYS A 8 9.83 -3.20 -2.24
N MET A 9 9.88 -1.95 -1.78
CA MET A 9 11.14 -1.30 -1.44
C MET A 9 11.62 -1.65 -0.03
N PRO A 10 12.91 -1.89 0.20
CA PRO A 10 13.46 -2.08 1.53
C PRO A 10 13.34 -0.78 2.33
N THR A 11 12.79 -0.87 3.54
CA THR A 11 12.71 0.26 4.47
C THR A 11 13.57 -0.06 5.68
N ILE A 12 14.53 0.81 6.01
CA ILE A 12 15.44 0.66 7.13
C ILE A 12 15.31 1.88 8.04
N VAL A 13 15.04 1.64 9.32
CA VAL A 13 15.03 2.68 10.34
C VAL A 13 16.25 2.46 11.26
N TRP A 14 17.11 3.47 11.32
CA TRP A 14 18.29 3.46 12.19
C TRP A 14 18.19 4.62 13.18
N ALA A 15 17.99 4.30 14.46
CA ALA A 15 17.86 5.28 15.52
C ALA A 15 18.39 4.67 16.84
N PRO A 16 19.72 4.63 17.02
CA PRO A 16 20.35 4.06 18.20
C PRO A 16 19.94 4.79 19.47
N GLY A 17 19.61 4.02 20.51
CA GLY A 17 19.12 4.55 21.79
C GLY A 17 17.63 4.93 21.79
N ARG A 18 16.95 4.91 20.66
CA ARG A 18 15.51 5.20 20.55
C ARG A 18 14.68 3.95 20.29
N PHE A 19 15.19 3.05 19.46
CA PHE A 19 14.56 1.76 19.14
C PHE A 19 15.55 0.62 19.34
N GLU A 20 15.01 -0.56 19.66
CA GLU A 20 15.79 -1.78 19.68
C GLU A 20 16.28 -2.12 18.28
N GLY A 21 17.59 -2.34 18.14
CA GLY A 21 18.23 -2.70 16.87
C GLY A 21 18.13 -4.19 16.53
N GLY A 22 18.52 -4.53 15.29
CA GLY A 22 18.61 -5.92 14.82
C GLY A 22 17.28 -6.61 14.56
N ARG A 23 16.19 -5.88 14.53
CA ARG A 23 14.83 -6.40 14.31
C ARG A 23 14.45 -6.38 12.84
N ARG A 24 13.70 -7.38 12.42
CA ARG A 24 13.02 -7.44 11.14
C ARG A 24 11.52 -7.45 11.36
N ILE A 25 10.79 -6.57 10.68
CA ILE A 25 9.33 -6.40 10.77
C ILE A 25 8.75 -6.80 9.42
N GLU A 26 7.89 -7.82 9.44
CA GLU A 26 7.28 -8.38 8.22
C GLU A 26 5.93 -7.70 7.86
N GLY A 27 5.46 -6.77 8.69
CA GLY A 27 4.22 -6.03 8.43
C GLY A 27 4.33 -5.14 7.21
N MET A 28 3.26 -5.09 6.39
CA MET A 28 3.21 -4.18 5.25
C MET A 28 3.11 -2.73 5.72
N CYS A 29 3.84 -1.84 5.06
CA CYS A 29 3.74 -0.39 5.20
C CYS A 29 3.79 0.27 3.82
N GLN A 30 3.47 1.54 3.76
CA GLN A 30 3.54 2.34 2.54
C GLN A 30 4.51 3.51 2.74
N GLN A 31 5.11 4.00 1.67
CA GLN A 31 6.11 5.06 1.74
C GLN A 31 5.57 6.32 2.44
N PHE A 32 4.31 6.66 2.25
CA PHE A 32 3.72 7.83 2.88
C PHE A 32 3.53 7.68 4.41
N ASP A 33 3.64 6.46 4.97
CA ASP A 33 3.63 6.23 6.42
C ASP A 33 4.88 6.81 7.11
N LEU A 34 5.93 7.13 6.35
CA LEU A 34 7.11 7.82 6.87
C LEU A 34 6.81 9.25 7.30
N GLY A 35 5.88 9.95 6.64
CA GLY A 35 5.52 11.33 6.98
C GLY A 35 5.05 11.47 8.44
N PRO A 36 3.93 10.85 8.85
CA PRO A 36 3.47 10.90 10.24
C PRO A 36 4.46 10.29 11.23
N THR A 37 5.27 9.31 10.81
CA THR A 37 6.33 8.74 11.64
C THR A 37 7.37 9.80 12.02
N ILE A 38 7.85 10.57 11.06
CA ILE A 38 8.83 11.64 11.27
C ILE A 38 8.21 12.74 12.16
N LEU A 39 6.97 13.14 11.89
CA LEU A 39 6.28 14.17 12.68
C LEU A 39 6.11 13.73 14.14
N GLU A 40 5.67 12.50 14.39
CA GLU A 40 5.53 11.96 15.75
C GLU A 40 6.90 11.88 16.46
N LEU A 41 7.95 11.45 15.77
CA LEU A 41 9.29 11.39 16.33
C LEU A 41 9.86 12.79 16.66
N ALA A 42 9.43 13.81 15.94
CA ALA A 42 9.78 15.20 16.19
C ALA A 42 8.90 15.87 17.26
N GLY A 43 7.89 15.16 17.80
CA GLY A 43 6.94 15.72 18.77
C GLY A 43 5.91 16.68 18.16
N ALA A 44 5.75 16.67 16.84
CA ALA A 44 4.76 17.47 16.15
C ALA A 44 3.38 16.76 16.16
N THR A 45 2.32 17.55 16.31
CA THR A 45 0.93 17.09 16.17
C THR A 45 0.44 17.30 14.74
N VAL A 46 -0.40 16.40 14.26
CA VAL A 46 -1.06 16.50 12.96
C VAL A 46 -2.55 16.62 13.20
N ASP A 47 -3.12 17.76 12.85
CA ASP A 47 -4.53 18.08 13.11
C ASP A 47 -5.46 17.80 11.92
N TYR A 48 -5.01 17.07 10.93
CA TYR A 48 -5.81 16.72 9.76
C TYR A 48 -5.83 15.22 9.48
N PRO A 49 -6.92 14.68 8.93
CA PRO A 49 -7.02 13.28 8.63
C PRO A 49 -6.00 12.87 7.54
N MET A 50 -5.25 11.80 7.80
CA MET A 50 -4.30 11.22 6.86
C MET A 50 -4.62 9.74 6.63
N ALA A 51 -4.50 9.27 5.40
CA ALA A 51 -4.49 7.84 5.09
C ALA A 51 -3.20 7.15 5.60
N ALA A 52 -2.14 7.95 5.79
CA ALA A 52 -0.87 7.54 6.35
C ALA A 52 -0.99 7.20 7.86
N LYS A 53 -0.18 6.26 8.32
CA LYS A 53 -0.12 5.83 9.73
C LYS A 53 1.33 5.87 10.21
N SER A 54 1.54 6.37 11.42
CA SER A 54 2.88 6.35 12.03
C SER A 54 3.36 4.94 12.29
N LEU A 55 4.62 4.65 11.95
CA LEU A 55 5.31 3.39 12.23
C LEU A 55 5.83 3.31 13.68
N VAL A 56 5.79 4.40 14.46
CA VAL A 56 6.33 4.44 15.82
C VAL A 56 5.82 3.31 16.71
N PRO A 57 4.51 2.97 16.75
CA PRO A 57 4.03 1.85 17.55
C PRO A 57 4.67 0.51 17.21
N VAL A 58 4.94 0.27 15.93
CA VAL A 58 5.62 -0.96 15.46
C VAL A 58 7.11 -0.94 15.80
N LEU A 59 7.75 0.22 15.68
CA LEU A 59 9.16 0.41 16.00
C LEU A 59 9.43 0.27 17.50
N GLN A 60 8.47 0.64 18.34
CA GLN A 60 8.55 0.55 19.82
C GLN A 60 8.09 -0.78 20.40
N ASN A 61 7.78 -1.79 19.61
CA ASN A 61 7.17 -3.06 20.08
C ASN A 61 5.84 -2.91 20.85
N SER A 62 5.16 -1.77 20.70
CA SER A 62 3.89 -1.53 21.41
C SER A 62 2.69 -2.23 20.76
N VAL A 63 2.88 -2.84 19.60
CA VAL A 63 1.89 -3.65 18.90
C VAL A 63 2.53 -4.96 18.41
N ASP A 64 1.70 -6.00 18.28
CA ASP A 64 2.11 -7.29 17.74
C ASP A 64 2.61 -7.10 16.29
N GLN A 65 3.88 -7.42 16.06
CA GLN A 65 4.58 -7.21 14.79
C GLN A 65 4.10 -8.17 13.69
N ASP A 66 3.60 -9.34 14.07
CA ASP A 66 3.05 -10.35 13.16
C ASP A 66 1.61 -10.02 12.76
N ARG A 67 0.93 -9.21 13.54
CA ARG A 67 -0.37 -8.65 13.21
C ARG A 67 -0.18 -7.32 12.51
N CYS A 68 -0.02 -7.42 11.25
CA CYS A 68 -0.11 -6.40 10.21
C CYS A 68 -0.36 -4.98 10.70
N PHE A 69 0.65 -4.15 10.64
CA PHE A 69 0.48 -2.70 10.63
C PHE A 69 -0.58 -2.27 9.58
N ARG A 70 -0.56 -2.95 8.42
CA ARG A 70 -1.60 -2.89 7.39
C ARG A 70 -1.89 -4.29 6.84
N ASP A 71 -3.18 -4.63 6.74
CA ASP A 71 -3.64 -5.87 6.09
C ASP A 71 -3.66 -5.72 4.56
N ILE A 72 -3.70 -4.49 4.08
CA ILE A 72 -3.84 -4.13 2.69
C ILE A 72 -3.07 -2.85 2.40
N VAL A 73 -2.39 -2.81 1.27
CA VAL A 73 -1.68 -1.63 0.76
C VAL A 73 -2.10 -1.36 -0.68
N PHE A 74 -1.98 -0.10 -1.08
CA PHE A 74 -2.38 0.38 -2.39
C PHE A 74 -1.25 1.17 -3.02
N ALA A 75 -1.19 1.15 -4.35
CA ALA A 75 -0.32 2.03 -5.12
C ALA A 75 -1.05 2.47 -6.40
N GLU A 76 -0.64 3.60 -6.92
CA GLU A 76 -1.14 4.11 -8.19
C GLU A 76 0.00 4.76 -8.96
N GLN A 77 -0.13 4.74 -10.28
CA GLN A 77 0.77 5.43 -11.18
C GLN A 77 -0.02 5.98 -12.37
N ALA A 78 0.08 7.27 -12.58
CA ALA A 78 -0.40 7.93 -13.77
C ALA A 78 0.65 7.86 -14.88
N ARG A 79 0.25 8.13 -16.11
CA ARG A 79 1.14 8.31 -17.25
C ARG A 79 2.22 9.32 -16.90
N ASP A 80 3.46 8.96 -17.19
CA ASP A 80 4.63 9.83 -17.09
C ASP A 80 5.47 9.72 -18.37
N GLY A 81 6.63 10.37 -18.40
CA GLY A 81 7.53 10.34 -19.58
C GLY A 81 8.09 8.94 -19.92
N ASN A 82 7.98 7.96 -19.02
CA ASN A 82 8.48 6.60 -19.19
C ASN A 82 7.35 5.59 -19.42
N LEU A 83 6.13 5.87 -18.94
CA LEU A 83 4.95 5.03 -19.06
C LEU A 83 3.94 5.70 -19.99
N THR A 84 3.99 5.32 -21.26
CA THR A 84 3.16 5.91 -22.32
C THR A 84 2.03 4.98 -22.80
N GLU A 85 2.08 3.69 -22.44
CA GLU A 85 1.16 2.67 -22.93
C GLU A 85 -0.14 2.56 -22.13
N THR A 86 -0.18 3.10 -20.91
CA THR A 86 -1.39 3.16 -20.08
C THR A 86 -1.51 4.52 -19.42
N ASP A 87 -2.71 5.06 -19.34
CA ASP A 87 -2.96 6.35 -18.72
C ASP A 87 -2.89 6.30 -17.21
N PHE A 88 -3.34 5.21 -16.63
CA PHE A 88 -3.38 5.04 -15.18
C PHE A 88 -3.42 3.57 -14.79
N MET A 89 -2.66 3.19 -13.79
CA MET A 89 -2.75 1.88 -13.17
C MET A 89 -2.85 1.99 -11.66
N THR A 90 -3.59 1.08 -11.06
CA THR A 90 -3.78 0.97 -9.62
C THR A 90 -3.49 -0.44 -9.16
N MET A 91 -2.92 -0.56 -7.98
CA MET A 91 -2.60 -1.84 -7.36
C MET A 91 -3.24 -1.92 -5.97
N VAL A 92 -3.75 -3.09 -5.65
CA VAL A 92 -4.10 -3.51 -4.31
C VAL A 92 -3.30 -4.77 -3.96
N ARG A 93 -2.72 -4.80 -2.76
CA ARG A 93 -1.95 -5.91 -2.27
C ARG A 93 -2.34 -6.25 -0.84
N THR A 94 -2.68 -7.51 -0.61
CA THR A 94 -2.82 -8.15 0.70
C THR A 94 -1.57 -9.01 0.99
N ARG A 95 -1.55 -9.73 2.11
CA ARG A 95 -0.48 -10.69 2.39
C ARG A 95 -0.37 -11.76 1.31
N ASP A 96 -1.51 -12.26 0.84
CA ASP A 96 -1.61 -13.46 0.00
C ASP A 96 -1.88 -13.15 -1.48
N TRP A 97 -2.40 -11.97 -1.80
CA TRP A 97 -2.86 -11.61 -3.13
C TRP A 97 -2.38 -10.24 -3.57
N LYS A 98 -2.16 -10.11 -4.87
CA LYS A 98 -1.93 -8.82 -5.53
C LYS A 98 -2.81 -8.73 -6.77
N LEU A 99 -3.45 -7.57 -6.96
CA LEU A 99 -4.18 -7.24 -8.18
C LEU A 99 -3.69 -5.89 -8.71
N VAL A 100 -3.47 -5.82 -10.03
CA VAL A 100 -3.21 -4.57 -10.76
C VAL A 100 -4.30 -4.37 -11.78
N HIS A 101 -4.95 -3.21 -11.72
CA HIS A 101 -5.96 -2.78 -12.67
C HIS A 101 -5.40 -1.65 -13.53
N PHE A 102 -5.59 -1.73 -14.83
CA PHE A 102 -5.23 -0.72 -15.80
C PHE A 102 -6.50 0.00 -16.27
N LEU A 103 -6.46 1.32 -16.24
CA LEU A 103 -7.63 2.15 -16.61
C LEU A 103 -7.99 1.93 -18.09
N GLU A 104 -9.30 1.72 -18.35
CA GLU A 104 -9.87 1.51 -19.69
C GLU A 104 -9.38 0.25 -20.44
N GLU A 105 -8.61 -0.62 -19.76
CA GLU A 105 -8.12 -1.85 -20.35
C GLU A 105 -8.98 -3.05 -19.95
N SER A 106 -9.14 -4.00 -20.86
CA SER A 106 -9.84 -5.27 -20.59
C SER A 106 -8.99 -6.28 -19.84
N PHE A 107 -7.68 -6.09 -19.80
CA PHE A 107 -6.73 -6.94 -19.09
C PHE A 107 -6.31 -6.34 -17.75
N GLY A 108 -5.73 -7.20 -16.90
CA GLY A 108 -5.16 -6.81 -15.63
C GLY A 108 -4.18 -7.88 -15.15
N GLN A 109 -3.79 -7.78 -13.89
CA GLN A 109 -2.91 -8.77 -13.28
C GLN A 109 -3.49 -9.20 -11.94
N LEU A 110 -3.47 -10.51 -11.69
CA LEU A 110 -3.85 -11.13 -10.41
C LEU A 110 -2.81 -12.19 -10.07
N PHE A 111 -2.23 -12.12 -8.88
CA PHE A 111 -1.21 -13.05 -8.41
C PHE A 111 -1.57 -13.63 -7.05
N ASP A 112 -1.43 -14.94 -6.90
CA ASP A 112 -1.41 -15.65 -5.61
C ASP A 112 0.02 -15.63 -5.06
N LEU A 113 0.32 -14.71 -4.18
CA LEU A 113 1.68 -14.52 -3.64
C LEU A 113 2.14 -15.63 -2.70
N LYS A 114 1.22 -16.48 -2.24
CA LYS A 114 1.55 -17.69 -1.46
C LYS A 114 2.17 -18.77 -2.33
N GLN A 115 1.59 -18.98 -3.52
CA GLN A 115 2.01 -20.05 -4.44
C GLN A 115 3.00 -19.54 -5.48
N ASP A 116 2.91 -18.26 -5.82
CA ASP A 116 3.73 -17.58 -6.82
C ASP A 116 4.30 -16.25 -6.28
N PRO A 117 5.25 -16.30 -5.34
CA PRO A 117 5.84 -15.10 -4.75
C PRO A 117 6.68 -14.28 -5.74
N THR A 118 6.94 -14.82 -6.92
CA THR A 118 7.71 -14.16 -7.99
C THR A 118 6.83 -13.57 -9.09
N GLU A 119 5.50 -13.70 -8.98
CA GLU A 119 4.51 -13.06 -9.85
C GLU A 119 4.67 -13.46 -11.34
N VAL A 120 4.92 -14.72 -11.60
CA VAL A 120 5.11 -15.26 -12.96
C VAL A 120 3.79 -15.63 -13.62
N LYS A 121 2.85 -16.18 -12.83
CA LYS A 121 1.58 -16.70 -13.32
C LYS A 121 0.45 -15.70 -13.10
N ASN A 122 0.08 -14.96 -14.15
CA ASN A 122 -1.08 -14.08 -14.10
C ASN A 122 -2.39 -14.89 -14.10
N LEU A 123 -3.22 -14.71 -13.06
CA LEU A 123 -4.50 -15.39 -12.84
C LEU A 123 -5.71 -14.52 -13.23
N TRP A 124 -5.51 -13.38 -13.88
CA TRP A 124 -6.57 -12.40 -14.20
C TRP A 124 -7.77 -13.01 -14.92
N ASP A 125 -7.53 -13.91 -15.88
CA ASP A 125 -8.57 -14.57 -16.67
C ASP A 125 -8.94 -15.97 -16.15
N SER A 126 -8.45 -16.36 -14.97
CA SER A 126 -8.75 -17.64 -14.35
C SER A 126 -10.18 -17.67 -13.78
N PRO A 127 -11.07 -18.53 -14.28
CA PRO A 127 -12.44 -18.65 -13.75
C PRO A 127 -12.49 -19.03 -12.28
N GLU A 128 -11.52 -19.80 -11.80
CA GLU A 128 -11.42 -20.29 -10.42
C GLU A 128 -11.14 -19.15 -9.43
N HIS A 129 -10.56 -18.03 -9.89
CA HIS A 129 -10.15 -16.89 -9.06
C HIS A 129 -11.04 -15.65 -9.25
N THR A 130 -12.19 -15.80 -9.93
CA THR A 130 -13.12 -14.69 -10.18
C THR A 130 -13.59 -14.02 -8.89
N SER A 131 -13.88 -14.80 -7.85
CA SER A 131 -14.35 -14.27 -6.55
C SER A 131 -13.29 -13.39 -5.89
N VAL A 132 -12.04 -13.85 -5.84
CA VAL A 132 -10.91 -13.10 -5.28
C VAL A 132 -10.64 -11.84 -6.09
N LYS A 133 -10.67 -11.96 -7.42
CA LYS A 133 -10.53 -10.79 -8.31
C LYS A 133 -11.57 -9.74 -7.99
N GLN A 134 -12.83 -10.13 -7.87
CA GLN A 134 -13.93 -9.20 -7.59
C GLN A 134 -13.77 -8.54 -6.22
N GLU A 135 -13.44 -9.31 -5.19
CA GLU A 135 -13.18 -8.76 -3.85
C GLU A 135 -12.08 -7.69 -3.88
N LEU A 136 -10.96 -7.97 -4.55
CA LEU A 136 -9.85 -7.02 -4.62
C LEU A 136 -10.20 -5.76 -5.42
N LEU A 137 -10.97 -5.90 -6.50
CA LEU A 137 -11.50 -4.74 -7.25
C LEU A 137 -12.44 -3.88 -6.39
N ASP A 138 -13.28 -4.49 -5.57
CA ASP A 138 -14.16 -3.77 -4.65
C ASP A 138 -13.36 -3.03 -3.57
N ARG A 139 -12.32 -3.67 -3.01
CA ARG A 139 -11.38 -3.02 -2.08
C ARG A 139 -10.68 -1.82 -2.71
N LEU A 140 -10.27 -1.94 -3.95
CA LEU A 140 -9.63 -0.86 -4.69
C LEU A 140 -10.59 0.31 -4.93
N ARG A 141 -11.85 0.01 -5.30
CA ARG A 141 -12.92 1.00 -5.47
C ARG A 141 -13.21 1.74 -4.17
N GLU A 142 -13.40 1.02 -3.07
CA GLU A 142 -13.64 1.61 -1.76
C GLU A 142 -12.49 2.52 -1.31
N TRP A 143 -11.25 2.08 -1.53
CA TRP A 143 -10.09 2.90 -1.22
C TRP A 143 -10.10 4.21 -2.00
N ARG A 144 -10.34 4.18 -3.31
CA ARG A 144 -10.40 5.40 -4.15
C ARG A 144 -11.51 6.35 -3.74
N ILE A 145 -12.69 5.82 -3.41
CA ILE A 145 -13.81 6.65 -2.93
C ILE A 145 -13.44 7.31 -1.60
N ARG A 146 -12.87 6.56 -0.68
CA ARG A 146 -12.48 7.06 0.65
C ARG A 146 -11.37 8.10 0.57
N ASP A 147 -10.38 7.87 -0.28
CA ASP A 147 -9.28 8.81 -0.50
C ASP A 147 -9.78 10.12 -1.08
N GLY A 148 -10.65 10.07 -2.10
CA GLY A 148 -11.30 11.24 -2.67
C GLY A 148 -12.17 12.00 -1.65
N PHE A 149 -12.89 11.27 -0.78
CA PHE A 149 -13.67 11.88 0.29
C PHE A 149 -12.79 12.58 1.33
N ASN A 150 -11.74 11.91 1.83
CA ASN A 150 -10.81 12.48 2.79
C ASN A 150 -10.10 13.72 2.22
N SER A 151 -9.70 13.68 0.96
CA SER A 151 -9.10 14.82 0.29
C SER A 151 -10.05 16.02 0.22
N SER A 152 -11.35 15.79 0.02
CA SER A 152 -12.36 16.86 0.01
C SER A 152 -12.56 17.49 1.40
N GLU A 153 -12.41 16.73 2.48
CA GLU A 153 -12.50 17.24 3.86
C GLU A 153 -11.29 18.14 4.20
N LEU A 154 -10.10 17.85 3.68
CA LEU A 154 -8.91 18.70 3.89
C LEU A 154 -9.14 20.15 3.44
N TRP A 155 -9.86 20.37 2.34
CA TRP A 155 -10.16 21.71 1.84
C TRP A 155 -11.07 22.53 2.76
N LYS A 156 -11.82 21.88 3.66
CA LYS A 156 -12.66 22.58 4.65
C LYS A 156 -11.85 23.23 5.77
N HIS A 157 -10.66 22.73 6.05
CA HIS A 157 -9.78 23.25 7.10
C HIS A 157 -8.78 24.30 6.60
N VAL A 158 -8.69 24.54 5.31
CA VAL A 158 -7.75 25.50 4.69
C VAL A 158 -8.42 26.87 4.39
N ARG A 159 -9.71 27.03 4.71
CA ARG A 159 -10.45 28.30 4.52
C ARG A 159 -10.60 29.08 5.79
#